data_472be5a5ecf1212251ee4e755176ebb8
#
_entry.id   472be5a5ecf1212251ee4e755176ebb8
#
_cell.length_a   1.000
_cell.length_b   1.000
_cell.length_c   1.000
_cell.angle_alpha   90.00
_cell.angle_beta   90.00
_cell.angle_gamma   90.00
#
_symmetry.space_group_name_H-M   'P 1'
#
loop_
_entity.id
_entity.type
_entity.pdbx_description
1 polymer ?
#
loop_
_entity_poly.entity_id
_entity_poly.type
_entity_poly.pdbx_seq_one_letter_code
_entity_poly.pdbx_strand_id
1 'polypeptide(L)'
;YLPDEQMRAHVGIARRLAPLLGNDHRRIELFYSLLMTLPGAPFLYYGDEIGMNDAPELPDRDAVRTPMQWEPGAGAGFSSSEHPRRPVVGGAGVSVAEQLEDPDSLLHRLRGLIQQRKAHPELGTAPFEAVETGHTGVLGYQRGELLCLHNFTDQTVDLGPVELGPYGYTWLPVDV
;
A
#
# COMPACT_ATOMS: atom_id res chain seq x y z
N TYR A 1 13.52 4.36 8.50
CA TYR A 1 13.86 5.30 9.57
C TYR A 1 15.35 5.54 9.56
N LEU A 2 15.76 6.79 9.31
CA LEU A 2 17.15 7.19 9.57
C LEU A 2 17.29 7.43 11.07
N PRO A 3 18.42 7.05 11.69
CA PRO A 3 18.73 7.45 13.06
C PRO A 3 18.61 8.97 13.22
N ASP A 4 18.15 9.45 14.38
CA ASP A 4 17.94 10.87 14.65
C ASP A 4 19.13 11.78 14.29
N GLU A 5 20.35 11.26 14.44
CA GLU A 5 21.59 11.95 14.08
C GLU A 5 21.76 12.19 12.57
N GLN A 6 20.99 11.46 11.74
CA GLN A 6 21.00 11.56 10.28
C GLN A 6 19.76 12.27 9.73
N MET A 7 18.80 12.62 10.59
CA MET A 7 17.62 13.38 10.19
C MET A 7 18.04 14.83 9.86
N ARG A 8 18.27 15.09 8.59
CA ARG A 8 18.55 16.42 8.07
C ARG A 8 17.34 16.95 7.32
N ALA A 9 17.10 18.27 7.42
CA ALA A 9 16.17 18.93 6.52
C ALA A 9 16.57 18.59 5.08
N HIS A 10 15.62 18.18 4.25
CA HIS A 10 15.80 17.75 2.85
C HIS A 10 16.26 16.30 2.61
N VAL A 11 16.52 15.51 3.63
CA VAL A 11 16.70 14.06 3.44
C VAL A 11 15.33 13.44 3.21
N GLY A 12 15.12 12.83 2.06
CA GLY A 12 13.88 12.16 1.71
C GLY A 12 13.71 10.81 2.40
N ILE A 13 12.51 10.27 2.37
CA ILE A 13 12.26 8.88 2.78
C ILE A 13 12.98 7.96 1.80
N ALA A 14 13.89 7.14 2.34
CA ALA A 14 14.72 6.20 1.57
C ALA A 14 14.18 4.76 1.61
N ARG A 15 12.91 4.56 2.00
CA ARG A 15 12.28 3.25 2.14
C ARG A 15 10.92 3.21 1.44
N ARG A 16 10.64 2.08 0.81
CA ARG A 16 9.33 1.75 0.25
C ARG A 16 8.44 1.07 1.29
N LEU A 17 7.12 1.13 1.07
CA LEU A 17 6.15 0.55 1.99
C LEU A 17 6.29 -0.98 2.07
N ALA A 18 6.43 -1.67 0.95
CA ALA A 18 6.44 -3.13 0.90
C ALA A 18 7.50 -3.77 1.82
N PRO A 19 8.80 -3.40 1.74
CA PRO A 19 9.79 -3.97 2.65
C PRO A 19 9.61 -3.55 4.11
N LEU A 20 9.03 -2.38 4.40
CA LEU A 20 8.70 -1.96 5.77
C LEU A 20 7.61 -2.83 6.39
N LEU A 21 6.73 -3.42 5.57
CA LEU A 21 5.67 -4.33 5.99
C LEU A 21 6.06 -5.80 5.85
N GLY A 22 7.34 -6.11 5.59
CA GLY A 22 7.84 -7.47 5.41
C GLY A 22 7.36 -8.13 4.13
N ASN A 23 6.98 -7.35 3.11
CA ASN A 23 6.40 -7.82 1.85
C ASN A 23 5.13 -8.67 2.03
N ASP A 24 4.43 -8.55 3.16
CA ASP A 24 3.13 -9.20 3.37
C ASP A 24 2.05 -8.42 2.61
N HIS A 25 1.50 -9.03 1.56
CA HIS A 25 0.50 -8.41 0.68
C HIS A 25 -0.75 -7.97 1.44
N ARG A 26 -1.21 -8.70 2.47
CA ARG A 26 -2.37 -8.33 3.27
C ARG A 26 -2.12 -7.03 4.04
N ARG A 27 -0.92 -6.88 4.61
CA ARG A 27 -0.52 -5.65 5.31
C ARG A 27 -0.39 -4.47 4.35
N ILE A 28 0.20 -4.70 3.17
CA ILE A 28 0.34 -3.68 2.13
C ILE A 28 -1.05 -3.22 1.67
N GLU A 29 -1.95 -4.15 1.38
CA GLU A 29 -3.33 -3.88 0.96
C GLU A 29 -4.11 -3.11 2.02
N LEU A 30 -3.99 -3.48 3.32
CA LEU A 30 -4.57 -2.76 4.45
C LEU A 30 -4.13 -1.28 4.46
N PHE A 31 -2.82 -1.01 4.28
CA PHE A 31 -2.32 0.37 4.25
C PHE A 31 -2.79 1.14 3.03
N TYR A 32 -2.95 0.49 1.87
CA TYR A 32 -3.55 1.15 0.71
C TYR A 32 -5.04 1.38 0.87
N SER A 33 -5.76 0.50 1.55
CA SER A 33 -7.16 0.75 1.94
C SER A 33 -7.27 2.02 2.79
N LEU A 34 -6.39 2.17 3.79
CA LEU A 34 -6.31 3.42 4.57
C LEU A 34 -6.02 4.63 3.68
N LEU A 35 -4.99 4.56 2.84
CA LEU A 35 -4.62 5.66 1.94
C LEU A 35 -5.79 6.09 1.05
N MET A 36 -6.60 5.13 0.60
CA MET A 36 -7.75 5.39 -0.26
C MET A 36 -8.95 5.99 0.49
N THR A 37 -9.06 5.82 1.81
CA THR A 37 -10.22 6.26 2.59
C THR A 37 -9.96 7.42 3.53
N LEU A 38 -8.71 7.67 3.93
CA LEU A 38 -8.36 8.82 4.75
C LEU A 38 -8.58 10.16 4.01
N PRO A 39 -8.79 11.28 4.74
CA PRO A 39 -8.88 12.61 4.15
C PRO A 39 -7.64 12.99 3.34
N GLY A 40 -7.86 13.67 2.23
CA GLY A 40 -6.79 14.14 1.36
C GLY A 40 -6.70 13.40 0.04
N ALA A 41 -5.71 13.79 -0.78
CA ALA A 41 -5.43 13.16 -2.04
C ALA A 41 -4.46 11.98 -1.83
N PRO A 42 -4.81 10.75 -2.26
CA PRO A 42 -3.91 9.63 -2.20
C PRO A 42 -2.79 9.79 -3.23
N PHE A 43 -1.55 9.64 -2.80
CA PHE A 43 -0.39 9.63 -3.68
C PHE A 43 0.20 8.22 -3.71
N LEU A 44 0.32 7.67 -4.90
CA LEU A 44 1.01 6.41 -5.18
C LEU A 44 2.34 6.73 -5.85
N TYR A 45 3.39 6.08 -5.43
CA TYR A 45 4.68 6.16 -6.09
C TYR A 45 4.85 4.95 -7.01
N TYR A 46 5.49 5.13 -8.17
CA TYR A 46 5.65 4.05 -9.14
C TYR A 46 6.30 2.81 -8.51
N GLY A 47 5.76 1.65 -8.84
CA GLY A 47 6.20 0.36 -8.32
C GLY A 47 5.60 -0.03 -6.97
N ASP A 48 4.92 0.87 -6.29
CA ASP A 48 4.18 0.53 -5.07
C ASP A 48 3.04 -0.44 -5.37
N GLU A 49 2.43 -0.29 -6.55
CA GLU A 49 1.34 -1.14 -7.04
C GLU A 49 1.71 -2.60 -7.28
N ILE A 50 3.00 -2.88 -7.42
CA ILE A 50 3.53 -4.25 -7.57
C ILE A 50 4.36 -4.69 -6.36
N GLY A 51 4.44 -3.85 -5.31
CA GLY A 51 5.21 -4.17 -4.12
C GLY A 51 6.72 -4.12 -4.33
N MET A 52 7.23 -3.19 -5.13
CA MET A 52 8.69 -3.05 -5.34
C MET A 52 9.44 -2.86 -4.03
N ASN A 53 10.61 -3.48 -3.95
CA ASN A 53 11.57 -3.27 -2.87
C ASN A 53 12.39 -1.98 -3.07
N ASP A 54 13.09 -1.58 -2.03
CA ASP A 54 14.11 -0.53 -2.05
C ASP A 54 15.53 -1.12 -2.11
N ALA A 55 16.51 -0.27 -2.37
CA ALA A 55 17.94 -0.58 -2.36
C ALA A 55 18.63 0.23 -1.25
N PRO A 56 18.50 -0.17 0.03
CA PRO A 56 18.91 0.64 1.17
C PRO A 56 20.42 0.94 1.23
N GLU A 57 21.22 0.24 0.45
CA GLU A 57 22.66 0.50 0.27
C GLU A 57 22.95 1.76 -0.57
N LEU A 58 21.97 2.23 -1.33
CA LEU A 58 22.10 3.45 -2.12
C LEU A 58 21.84 4.69 -1.26
N PRO A 59 22.53 5.82 -1.53
CA PRO A 59 22.38 7.03 -0.74
C PRO A 59 21.04 7.71 -0.99
N ASP A 60 20.47 8.28 0.08
CA ASP A 60 19.31 9.16 0.07
C ASP A 60 18.13 8.56 -0.77
N ARG A 61 17.55 9.37 -1.63
CA ARG A 61 16.39 9.03 -2.45
C ARG A 61 16.70 8.00 -3.55
N ASP A 62 17.95 7.75 -3.84
CA ASP A 62 18.33 6.77 -4.84
C ASP A 62 17.89 5.35 -4.44
N ALA A 63 17.82 5.09 -3.14
CA ALA A 63 17.31 3.84 -2.59
C ALA A 63 15.89 3.46 -3.08
N VAL A 64 15.02 4.42 -3.32
CA VAL A 64 13.64 4.19 -3.79
C VAL A 64 13.45 4.50 -5.27
N ARG A 65 14.50 4.95 -5.98
CA ARG A 65 14.47 5.32 -7.40
C ARG A 65 15.04 4.23 -8.30
N THR A 66 14.87 3.00 -7.91
CA THR A 66 15.29 1.83 -8.69
C THR A 66 14.41 1.64 -9.92
N PRO A 67 14.90 0.97 -10.98
CA PRO A 67 14.13 0.74 -12.20
C PRO A 67 12.80 0.03 -11.93
N MET A 68 11.74 0.47 -12.61
CA MET A 68 10.44 -0.21 -12.61
C MET A 68 10.58 -1.60 -13.20
N GLN A 69 9.92 -2.56 -12.57
CA GLN A 69 9.95 -3.95 -13.00
C GLN A 69 8.74 -4.27 -13.88
N TRP A 70 8.93 -4.16 -15.18
CA TRP A 70 7.88 -4.44 -16.17
C TRP A 70 7.76 -5.92 -16.48
N GLU A 71 8.90 -6.61 -16.58
CA GLU A 71 9.01 -8.01 -16.96
C GLU A 71 9.98 -8.74 -16.01
N PRO A 72 9.87 -10.07 -15.85
CA PRO A 72 10.88 -10.83 -15.13
C PRO A 72 12.22 -10.82 -15.89
N GLY A 73 13.34 -10.91 -15.17
CA GLY A 73 14.67 -10.99 -15.73
C GLY A 73 15.60 -9.82 -15.38
N ALA A 74 16.86 -9.90 -15.79
CA ALA A 74 17.93 -9.03 -15.32
C ALA A 74 17.72 -7.53 -15.62
N GLY A 75 17.15 -7.20 -16.77
CA GLY A 75 16.84 -5.82 -17.16
C GLY A 75 15.44 -5.36 -16.74
N ALA A 76 14.63 -6.26 -16.19
CA ALA A 76 13.26 -6.04 -15.75
C ALA A 76 12.34 -5.38 -16.81
N GLY A 77 12.60 -5.54 -18.10
CA GLY A 77 11.92 -4.84 -19.18
C GLY A 77 12.16 -3.33 -19.20
N PHE A 78 12.97 -2.82 -18.27
CA PHE A 78 13.30 -1.39 -18.15
C PHE A 78 14.49 -1.00 -19.03
N SER A 79 15.53 -1.85 -19.11
CA SER A 79 16.74 -1.58 -19.84
C SER A 79 17.38 -2.86 -20.35
N SER A 80 18.00 -2.78 -21.52
CA SER A 80 18.87 -3.83 -22.07
C SER A 80 20.32 -3.70 -21.60
N SER A 81 20.65 -2.68 -20.80
CA SER A 81 21.99 -2.48 -20.27
C SER A 81 22.32 -3.52 -19.19
N GLU A 82 23.49 -4.15 -19.31
CA GLU A 82 24.03 -5.06 -18.28
C GLU A 82 24.42 -4.30 -16.99
N HIS A 83 24.64 -2.98 -17.09
CA HIS A 83 25.05 -2.11 -15.99
C HIS A 83 24.13 -0.89 -15.89
N PRO A 84 22.90 -1.06 -15.39
CA PRO A 84 22.02 0.08 -15.14
C PRO A 84 22.61 0.96 -14.03
N ARG A 85 22.38 2.27 -14.11
CA ARG A 85 22.90 3.23 -13.09
C ARG A 85 22.43 2.89 -11.67
N ARG A 86 21.24 2.33 -11.52
CA ARG A 86 20.69 1.82 -10.26
C ARG A 86 20.32 0.35 -10.44
N PRO A 87 20.50 -0.48 -9.41
CA PRO A 87 20.17 -1.89 -9.49
C PRO A 87 18.69 -2.11 -9.74
N VAL A 88 18.35 -3.17 -10.43
CA VAL A 88 16.99 -3.73 -10.40
C VAL A 88 16.85 -4.47 -9.08
N VAL A 89 15.89 -4.08 -8.27
CA VAL A 89 15.62 -4.69 -6.95
C VAL A 89 14.24 -5.33 -6.96
N GLY A 90 14.18 -6.62 -6.94
CA GLY A 90 12.92 -7.34 -6.92
C GLY A 90 13.15 -8.83 -6.76
N GLY A 91 12.07 -9.53 -6.51
CA GLY A 91 12.00 -10.97 -6.41
C GLY A 91 11.04 -11.54 -7.45
N ALA A 92 10.85 -12.86 -7.43
CA ALA A 92 9.81 -13.52 -8.19
C ALA A 92 8.43 -12.93 -7.81
N GLY A 93 7.58 -12.71 -8.81
CA GLY A 93 6.25 -12.15 -8.61
C GLY A 93 6.18 -10.63 -8.44
N VAL A 94 7.29 -9.91 -8.60
CA VAL A 94 7.34 -8.44 -8.43
C VAL A 94 7.44 -7.72 -9.77
N SER A 95 6.97 -8.29 -10.86
CA SER A 95 6.89 -7.57 -12.14
C SER A 95 5.44 -7.31 -12.55
N VAL A 96 5.23 -6.27 -13.35
CA VAL A 96 3.91 -5.96 -13.92
C VAL A 96 3.38 -7.14 -14.71
N ALA A 97 4.21 -7.76 -15.56
CA ALA A 97 3.81 -8.88 -16.41
C ALA A 97 3.33 -10.07 -15.57
N GLU A 98 4.08 -10.48 -14.54
CA GLU A 98 3.67 -11.58 -13.67
C GLU A 98 2.37 -11.26 -12.92
N GLN A 99 2.24 -10.04 -12.41
CA GLN A 99 1.05 -9.66 -11.63
C GLN A 99 -0.20 -9.41 -12.49
N LEU A 100 -0.06 -9.11 -13.77
CA LEU A 100 -1.21 -9.05 -14.68
C LEU A 100 -1.85 -10.42 -14.92
N GLU A 101 -1.06 -11.49 -14.88
CA GLU A 101 -1.53 -12.87 -15.05
C GLU A 101 -2.14 -13.47 -13.76
N ASP A 102 -1.83 -12.88 -12.60
CA ASP A 102 -2.35 -13.32 -11.31
C ASP A 102 -3.51 -12.42 -10.84
N PRO A 103 -4.77 -12.87 -10.89
CA PRO A 103 -5.93 -12.09 -10.47
C PRO A 103 -5.92 -11.72 -8.98
N ASP A 104 -5.15 -12.44 -8.15
CA ASP A 104 -5.00 -12.18 -6.73
C ASP A 104 -3.77 -11.34 -6.39
N SER A 105 -3.05 -10.85 -7.39
CA SER A 105 -1.87 -10.01 -7.22
C SER A 105 -2.16 -8.67 -6.55
N LEU A 106 -1.13 -8.08 -5.96
CA LEU A 106 -1.21 -6.74 -5.36
C LEU A 106 -1.66 -5.68 -6.38
N LEU A 107 -1.21 -5.78 -7.64
CA LEU A 107 -1.61 -4.90 -8.73
C LEU A 107 -3.13 -4.90 -8.94
N HIS A 108 -3.75 -6.08 -8.99
CA HIS A 108 -5.21 -6.19 -9.15
C HIS A 108 -5.96 -5.74 -7.91
N ARG A 109 -5.46 -6.03 -6.71
CA ARG A 109 -6.02 -5.58 -5.44
C ARG A 109 -6.02 -4.04 -5.36
N LEU A 110 -4.88 -3.41 -5.65
CA LEU A 110 -4.78 -1.95 -5.62
C LEU A 110 -5.64 -1.28 -6.71
N ARG A 111 -5.72 -1.88 -7.89
CA ARG A 111 -6.64 -1.44 -8.95
C ARG A 111 -8.09 -1.47 -8.46
N GLY A 112 -8.49 -2.51 -7.73
CA GLY A 112 -9.81 -2.62 -7.11
C GLY A 112 -10.08 -1.50 -6.11
N LEU A 113 -9.14 -1.22 -5.21
CA LEU A 113 -9.25 -0.11 -4.23
C LEU A 113 -9.40 1.25 -4.91
N ILE A 114 -8.64 1.50 -5.98
CA ILE A 114 -8.76 2.75 -6.76
C ILE A 114 -10.15 2.85 -7.41
N GLN A 115 -10.68 1.76 -7.94
CA GLN A 115 -12.02 1.74 -8.52
C GLN A 115 -13.10 1.97 -7.47
N GLN A 116 -12.99 1.33 -6.30
CA GLN A 116 -13.90 1.58 -5.18
C GLN A 116 -13.86 3.04 -4.75
N ARG A 117 -12.67 3.63 -4.57
CA ARG A 117 -12.58 5.07 -4.25
C ARG A 117 -13.24 5.95 -5.29
N LYS A 118 -13.10 5.64 -6.58
CA LYS A 118 -13.75 6.39 -7.67
C LYS A 118 -15.28 6.27 -7.65
N ALA A 119 -15.80 5.14 -7.19
CA ALA A 119 -17.24 4.94 -7.01
C ALA A 119 -17.81 5.72 -5.82
N HIS A 120 -16.95 6.21 -4.90
CA HIS A 120 -17.30 6.94 -3.70
C HIS A 120 -16.68 8.35 -3.71
N PRO A 121 -17.22 9.29 -4.50
CA PRO A 121 -16.69 10.66 -4.61
C PRO A 121 -16.70 11.43 -3.29
N GLU A 122 -17.59 11.07 -2.35
CA GLU A 122 -17.65 11.61 -1.00
C GLU A 122 -16.34 11.45 -0.23
N LEU A 123 -15.52 10.43 -0.52
CA LEU A 123 -14.20 10.24 0.10
C LEU A 123 -13.23 11.41 -0.17
N GLY A 124 -13.52 12.24 -1.19
CA GLY A 124 -12.75 13.44 -1.48
C GLY A 124 -13.00 14.59 -0.51
N THR A 125 -14.20 14.71 0.03
CA THR A 125 -14.66 15.91 0.77
C THR A 125 -15.34 15.64 2.09
N ALA A 126 -15.88 14.43 2.31
CA ALA A 126 -16.57 14.08 3.54
C ALA A 126 -15.66 14.24 4.77
N PRO A 127 -16.19 14.64 5.93
CA PRO A 127 -15.44 14.71 7.17
C PRO A 127 -14.98 13.32 7.60
N PHE A 128 -13.96 13.29 8.44
CA PHE A 128 -13.50 12.09 9.12
C PHE A 128 -14.15 12.05 10.51
N GLU A 129 -14.88 11.01 10.80
CA GLU A 129 -15.54 10.80 12.08
C GLU A 129 -15.10 9.46 12.65
N ALA A 130 -14.37 9.49 13.76
CA ALA A 130 -13.90 8.26 14.42
C ALA A 130 -15.10 7.46 14.96
N VAL A 131 -15.05 6.14 14.82
CA VAL A 131 -16.06 5.21 15.31
C VAL A 131 -15.42 4.25 16.29
N GLU A 132 -16.02 4.14 17.47
CA GLU A 132 -15.58 3.17 18.49
C GLU A 132 -15.98 1.75 18.06
N THR A 133 -14.98 0.91 17.82
CA THR A 133 -15.19 -0.48 17.38
C THR A 133 -15.31 -1.46 18.55
N GLY A 134 -14.97 -1.03 19.76
CA GLY A 134 -14.87 -1.91 20.92
C GLY A 134 -13.63 -2.81 20.93
N HIS A 135 -12.78 -2.71 19.91
CA HIS A 135 -11.55 -3.53 19.81
C HIS A 135 -10.32 -2.66 19.51
N THR A 136 -9.32 -2.72 20.41
CA THR A 136 -8.12 -1.85 20.35
C THR A 136 -7.26 -2.03 19.10
N GLY A 137 -7.33 -3.19 18.44
CA GLY A 137 -6.59 -3.49 17.21
C GLY A 137 -7.32 -3.12 15.93
N VAL A 138 -8.54 -2.57 16.02
CA VAL A 138 -9.35 -2.21 14.85
C VAL A 138 -9.59 -0.71 14.83
N LEU A 139 -9.21 -0.07 13.75
CA LEU A 139 -9.54 1.32 13.46
C LEU A 139 -10.87 1.39 12.71
N GLY A 140 -11.84 2.09 13.29
CA GLY A 140 -13.13 2.40 12.66
C GLY A 140 -13.30 3.91 12.45
N TYR A 141 -13.82 4.28 11.31
CA TYR A 141 -14.22 5.67 11.04
C TYR A 141 -15.26 5.74 9.93
N GLN A 142 -16.04 6.78 9.97
CA GLN A 142 -17.02 7.09 8.93
C GLN A 142 -16.50 8.18 8.00
N ARG A 143 -16.78 8.04 6.71
CA ARG A 143 -16.52 9.00 5.65
C ARG A 143 -17.77 9.16 4.80
N GLY A 144 -18.59 10.17 5.10
CA GLY A 144 -19.88 10.31 4.46
C GLY A 144 -20.80 9.13 4.77
N GLU A 145 -21.23 8.41 3.75
CA GLU A 145 -22.09 7.22 3.89
C GLU A 145 -21.31 5.90 4.01
N LEU A 146 -19.99 5.97 4.17
CA LEU A 146 -19.13 4.78 4.31
C LEU A 146 -18.60 4.63 5.72
N LEU A 147 -18.81 3.46 6.31
CA LEU A 147 -18.09 2.97 7.47
C LEU A 147 -16.85 2.21 6.99
N CYS A 148 -15.67 2.69 7.35
CA CYS A 148 -14.39 2.08 7.04
C CYS A 148 -13.83 1.39 8.28
N LEU A 149 -13.55 0.10 8.19
CA LEU A 149 -13.01 -0.71 9.29
C LEU A 149 -11.70 -1.37 8.85
N HIS A 150 -10.67 -1.30 9.70
CA HIS A 150 -9.32 -1.78 9.40
C HIS A 150 -8.76 -2.54 10.59
N ASN A 151 -8.49 -3.83 10.44
CA ASN A 151 -7.90 -4.69 11.45
C ASN A 151 -6.37 -4.69 11.34
N PHE A 152 -5.67 -4.12 12.32
CA PHE A 152 -4.20 -4.08 12.37
C PHE A 152 -3.57 -5.29 13.09
N THR A 153 -4.39 -6.28 13.44
CA THR A 153 -3.90 -7.49 14.12
C THR A 153 -3.70 -8.64 13.15
N ASP A 154 -2.91 -9.61 13.57
CA ASP A 154 -2.72 -10.89 12.89
C ASP A 154 -3.79 -11.94 13.25
N GLN A 155 -4.86 -11.51 13.94
CA GLN A 155 -5.98 -12.33 14.36
C GLN A 155 -7.25 -11.93 13.62
N THR A 156 -8.17 -12.87 13.48
CA THR A 156 -9.54 -12.56 13.07
C THR A 156 -10.25 -11.83 14.21
N VAL A 157 -10.94 -10.75 13.89
CA VAL A 157 -11.72 -9.95 14.84
C VAL A 157 -13.19 -9.98 14.45
N ASP A 158 -14.02 -10.43 15.38
CA ASP A 158 -15.48 -10.39 15.26
C ASP A 158 -16.00 -9.10 15.93
N LEU A 159 -16.67 -8.26 15.13
CA LEU A 159 -17.30 -7.01 15.57
C LEU A 159 -18.84 -7.14 15.64
N GLY A 160 -19.35 -8.36 15.60
CA GLY A 160 -20.78 -8.67 15.58
C GLY A 160 -21.35 -8.76 14.15
N PRO A 161 -21.72 -7.65 13.51
CA PRO A 161 -22.25 -7.71 12.14
C PRO A 161 -21.17 -7.94 11.08
N VAL A 162 -19.89 -7.77 11.45
CA VAL A 162 -18.74 -7.84 10.54
C VAL A 162 -17.61 -8.62 11.18
N GLU A 163 -17.07 -9.60 10.45
CA GLU A 163 -15.83 -10.29 10.80
C GLU A 163 -14.70 -9.79 9.88
N LEU A 164 -13.57 -9.40 10.48
CA LEU A 164 -12.38 -9.00 9.77
C LEU A 164 -11.27 -10.03 9.99
N GLY A 165 -10.82 -10.66 8.93
CA GLY A 165 -9.65 -11.55 8.98
C GLY A 165 -8.37 -10.82 9.37
N PRO A 166 -7.23 -11.53 9.56
CA PRO A 166 -5.93 -10.93 9.85
C PRO A 166 -5.55 -9.88 8.82
N TYR A 167 -5.26 -8.65 9.29
CA TYR A 167 -4.97 -7.48 8.45
C TYR A 167 -6.09 -7.15 7.44
N GLY A 168 -7.31 -7.63 7.71
CA GLY A 168 -8.48 -7.39 6.88
C GLY A 168 -9.05 -5.98 7.02
N TYR A 169 -9.80 -5.55 6.03
CA TYR A 169 -10.51 -4.29 6.03
C TYR A 169 -11.83 -4.43 5.27
N THR A 170 -12.72 -3.47 5.49
CA THR A 170 -13.96 -3.35 4.71
C THR A 170 -14.44 -1.91 4.66
N TRP A 171 -15.17 -1.56 3.61
CA TRP A 171 -15.91 -0.30 3.45
C TRP A 171 -17.37 -0.66 3.24
N LEU A 172 -18.19 -0.29 4.20
CA LEU A 172 -19.61 -0.64 4.24
C LEU A 172 -20.46 0.62 4.14
N PRO A 173 -21.58 0.58 3.42
CA PRO A 173 -22.58 1.63 3.54
C PRO A 173 -23.05 1.72 4.99
N VAL A 174 -23.19 2.94 5.48
CA VAL A 174 -23.91 3.19 6.73
C VAL A 174 -25.38 3.14 6.37
N ASP A 175 -26.08 2.12 6.81
CA ASP A 175 -27.54 2.06 6.63
C ASP A 175 -28.17 3.27 7.34
N VAL A 176 -28.84 4.10 6.56
CA VAL A 176 -29.59 5.28 7.03
C VAL A 176 -30.93 4.83 7.63
#